data_7e66978626c25fa7baf84f95b2b1dd6e
#
_entry.id   7e66978626c25fa7baf84f95b2b1dd6e
#
_cell.length_a   1.000
_cell.length_b   1.000
_cell.length_c   1.000
_cell.angle_alpha   90.00
_cell.angle_beta   90.00
_cell.angle_gamma   90.00
#
_symmetry.space_group_name_H-M   'P 1'
#
loop_
_entity.id
_entity.type
_entity.pdbx_description
1 polymer ?
#
loop_
_entity_poly.entity_id
_entity_poly.type
_entity_poly.pdbx_seq_one_letter_code
_entity_poly.pdbx_strand_id
1 'polypeptide(L)'
;MPLWGTTHDAITNKPKWLPVDENSDNRKADVYATNAGWVQAAGSAASGNDSTTADPEVLVAIGMLAGASATTGLKTPTITSFRFSPGTTGVTDHTAGTSSQRVSVTITWDEAITVTGNPTILISNTVSADHTCVYVSGTGTNRLIFRVANQTLAAGDVMTIGGANVVLAGGTLKDQGGTPADASLVMSGVTAVTHTVLA
;
A
#
# COMPACT_ATOMS: atom_id res chain seq x y z
N MET A 1 -3.23 14.67 -1.66
CA MET A 1 -2.01 14.15 -1.01
C MET A 1 -1.02 13.86 -2.12
N PRO A 2 0.26 14.18 -1.98
CA PRO A 2 1.21 13.74 -2.98
C PRO A 2 1.17 12.21 -3.02
N LEU A 3 1.04 11.66 -4.21
CA LEU A 3 1.22 10.23 -4.44
C LEU A 3 2.70 9.94 -4.17
N TRP A 4 2.98 9.21 -3.13
CA TRP A 4 4.30 8.67 -2.89
C TRP A 4 4.54 7.61 -3.95
N GLY A 5 5.58 7.77 -4.74
CA GLY A 5 6.10 6.58 -5.33
C GLY A 5 6.15 6.38 -6.82
N THR A 6 6.02 7.38 -7.65
CA THR A 6 6.40 7.18 -9.04
C THR A 6 7.76 7.79 -9.33
N THR A 7 8.66 7.03 -9.96
CA THR A 7 10.02 7.45 -10.31
C THR A 7 10.07 8.66 -11.24
N HIS A 8 8.97 8.94 -11.92
CA HIS A 8 8.85 10.00 -12.92
C HIS A 8 7.62 10.87 -12.68
N ASP A 9 7.28 11.09 -11.41
CA ASP A 9 6.17 11.96 -11.08
C ASP A 9 6.34 13.36 -11.64
N ALA A 10 5.22 13.96 -11.99
CA ALA A 10 5.18 15.35 -12.34
C ALA A 10 5.83 16.19 -11.22
N ILE A 11 6.54 17.24 -11.60
CA ILE A 11 7.24 18.14 -10.67
C ILE A 11 6.31 18.64 -9.54
N THR A 12 5.02 18.73 -9.80
CA THR A 12 4.01 19.13 -8.83
C THR A 12 3.82 18.15 -7.66
N ASN A 13 4.16 16.88 -7.85
CA ASN A 13 4.01 15.82 -6.84
C ASN A 13 5.28 15.62 -6.00
N LYS A 14 6.40 16.13 -6.46
CA LYS A 14 7.68 16.07 -5.74
C LYS A 14 7.68 17.02 -4.54
N PRO A 15 8.60 16.86 -3.56
CA PRO A 15 8.63 17.69 -2.36
C PRO A 15 8.57 19.19 -2.67
N LYS A 16 7.58 19.87 -2.10
CA LYS A 16 7.28 21.29 -2.40
C LYS A 16 8.39 22.25 -1.94
N TRP A 17 9.15 21.86 -0.93
CA TRP A 17 10.23 22.67 -0.38
C TRP A 17 11.49 22.69 -1.26
N LEU A 18 11.57 21.79 -2.25
CA LEU A 18 12.68 21.82 -3.20
C LEU A 18 12.44 22.92 -4.24
N PRO A 19 13.40 23.80 -4.48
CA PRO A 19 13.26 24.84 -5.49
C PRO A 19 13.12 24.22 -6.88
N VAL A 20 12.21 24.77 -7.67
CA VAL A 20 12.24 24.66 -9.12
C VAL A 20 13.06 25.86 -9.57
N ASP A 21 14.31 25.65 -9.89
CA ASP A 21 15.13 26.78 -10.30
C ASP A 21 14.97 27.07 -11.79
N GLU A 22 14.72 28.31 -12.09
CA GLU A 22 14.70 28.85 -13.46
C GLU A 22 16.12 28.98 -14.05
N ASN A 23 17.17 28.83 -13.22
CA ASN A 23 18.58 29.06 -13.56
C ASN A 23 19.44 27.79 -13.55
N SER A 24 18.96 26.67 -14.08
CA SER A 24 19.72 25.42 -14.18
C SER A 24 19.90 24.59 -12.90
N ASP A 25 19.45 25.03 -11.76
CA ASP A 25 19.48 24.27 -10.50
C ASP A 25 18.15 23.50 -10.31
N ASN A 26 17.91 22.53 -11.17
CA ASN A 26 16.62 21.80 -11.19
C ASN A 26 16.64 20.63 -10.19
N ARG A 27 16.95 20.90 -8.92
CA ARG A 27 16.99 19.91 -7.83
C ARG A 27 15.73 19.06 -7.79
N LYS A 28 14.60 19.67 -8.06
CA LYS A 28 13.31 18.98 -8.04
C LYS A 28 13.16 17.97 -9.16
N ALA A 29 13.81 18.17 -10.31
CA ALA A 29 13.77 17.21 -11.41
C ALA A 29 14.54 15.93 -11.08
N ASP A 30 15.63 16.05 -10.33
CA ASP A 30 16.54 14.94 -10.02
C ASP A 30 16.09 14.12 -8.81
N VAL A 31 15.00 14.53 -8.16
CA VAL A 31 14.44 13.83 -7.00
C VAL A 31 13.43 12.80 -7.43
N TYR A 32 13.55 11.61 -6.86
CA TYR A 32 12.60 10.52 -7.08
C TYR A 32 12.32 9.76 -5.78
N ALA A 33 11.21 9.04 -5.75
CA ALA A 33 10.84 8.24 -4.60
C ALA A 33 11.45 6.84 -4.68
N THR A 34 11.79 6.32 -3.51
CA THR A 34 12.22 4.93 -3.31
C THR A 34 11.48 4.34 -2.11
N ASN A 35 11.64 3.04 -1.90
CA ASN A 35 11.12 2.40 -0.69
C ASN A 35 11.72 2.99 0.60
N ALA A 36 12.89 3.62 0.51
CA ALA A 36 13.54 4.27 1.65
C ALA A 36 13.06 5.72 1.89
N GLY A 37 12.39 6.32 0.93
CA GLY A 37 11.93 7.70 0.97
C GLY A 37 12.26 8.48 -0.29
N TRP A 38 12.30 9.80 -0.18
CA TRP A 38 12.74 10.68 -1.27
C TRP A 38 14.25 10.75 -1.34
N VAL A 39 14.80 10.54 -2.52
CA VAL A 39 16.23 10.60 -2.79
C VAL A 39 16.51 11.53 -3.96
N GLN A 40 17.72 12.10 -3.99
CA GLN A 40 18.24 12.89 -5.11
C GLN A 40 19.22 12.05 -5.92
N ALA A 41 19.08 12.06 -7.23
CA ALA A 41 19.97 11.34 -8.12
C ALA A 41 21.41 11.80 -7.98
N ALA A 42 22.35 10.87 -8.10
CA ALA A 42 23.77 11.19 -8.16
C ALA A 42 24.12 11.91 -9.48
N GLY A 43 25.19 12.67 -9.48
CA GLY A 43 25.65 13.42 -10.65
C GLY A 43 24.87 14.70 -10.93
N SER A 44 23.99 15.12 -10.02
CA SER A 44 23.31 16.41 -10.11
C SER A 44 24.22 17.52 -9.59
N ALA A 45 24.55 18.48 -10.44
CA ALA A 45 25.34 19.65 -10.06
C ALA A 45 24.70 20.48 -8.95
N ALA A 46 23.38 20.40 -8.85
CA ALA A 46 22.57 21.09 -7.87
C ALA A 46 22.67 20.51 -6.45
N SER A 47 23.02 19.22 -6.30
CA SER A 47 23.17 18.58 -5.00
C SER A 47 24.53 18.79 -4.35
N GLY A 48 25.50 19.34 -5.10
CA GLY A 48 26.89 19.31 -4.70
C GLY A 48 27.55 17.93 -4.83
N ASN A 49 26.80 16.91 -5.29
CA ASN A 49 27.30 15.58 -5.59
C ASN A 49 27.37 15.42 -7.11
N ASP A 50 28.49 15.82 -7.69
CA ASP A 50 28.76 15.76 -9.13
C ASP A 50 29.26 14.37 -9.59
N SER A 51 29.44 13.44 -8.67
CA SER A 51 29.85 12.06 -9.00
C SER A 51 28.68 11.26 -9.56
N THR A 52 28.74 10.93 -10.83
CA THR A 52 27.73 10.08 -11.50
C THR A 52 27.72 8.63 -11.04
N THR A 53 28.72 8.23 -10.27
CA THR A 53 28.89 6.86 -9.74
C THR A 53 28.58 6.75 -8.25
N ALA A 54 28.27 7.85 -7.60
CA ALA A 54 27.90 7.87 -6.19
C ALA A 54 26.48 7.28 -5.98
N ASP A 55 26.21 6.83 -4.76
CA ASP A 55 24.85 6.49 -4.36
C ASP A 55 23.99 7.76 -4.26
N PRO A 56 22.68 7.67 -4.59
CA PRO A 56 21.76 8.77 -4.42
C PRO A 56 21.69 9.26 -2.97
N GLU A 57 21.57 10.56 -2.78
CA GLU A 57 21.42 11.17 -1.47
C GLU A 57 19.97 11.01 -0.96
N VAL A 58 19.82 10.52 0.26
CA VAL A 58 18.51 10.40 0.91
C VAL A 58 18.12 11.74 1.52
N LEU A 59 17.11 12.40 0.95
CA LEU A 59 16.61 13.68 1.41
C LEU A 59 15.58 13.54 2.53
N VAL A 60 14.71 12.55 2.43
CA VAL A 60 13.67 12.24 3.43
C VAL A 60 13.56 10.73 3.54
N ALA A 61 13.95 10.19 4.68
CA ALA A 61 13.79 8.76 4.96
C ALA A 61 12.41 8.46 5.52
N ILE A 62 11.83 7.33 5.09
CA ILE A 62 10.62 6.80 5.69
C ILE A 62 11.04 5.80 6.76
N GLY A 63 10.65 6.06 8.00
CA GLY A 63 10.96 5.16 9.11
C GLY A 63 10.46 3.75 8.86
N MET A 64 11.25 2.75 9.25
CA MET A 64 11.02 1.31 9.07
C MET A 64 11.16 0.78 7.62
N LEU A 65 11.40 1.61 6.64
CA LEU A 65 11.77 1.19 5.29
C LEU A 65 13.30 1.20 5.08
N ALA A 66 14.05 1.37 6.14
CA ALA A 66 15.51 1.31 6.13
C ALA A 66 15.98 -0.08 5.67
N GLY A 67 16.76 -0.11 4.60
CA GLY A 67 17.25 -1.33 3.96
C GLY A 67 16.78 -1.54 2.53
N ALA A 68 15.81 -0.76 2.06
CA ALA A 68 15.47 -0.71 0.65
C ALA A 68 16.56 0.06 -0.13
N SER A 69 16.85 -0.38 -1.34
CA SER A 69 17.87 0.24 -2.18
C SER A 69 17.48 1.68 -2.55
N ALA A 70 18.31 2.64 -2.17
CA ALA A 70 18.16 4.03 -2.59
C ALA A 70 18.49 4.27 -4.07
N THR A 71 19.04 3.26 -4.76
CA THR A 71 19.44 3.37 -6.17
C THR A 71 18.33 3.10 -7.16
N THR A 72 17.22 2.54 -6.67
CA THR A 72 16.10 2.14 -7.53
C THR A 72 14.84 2.83 -7.05
N GLY A 73 14.18 3.56 -7.92
CA GLY A 73 12.86 4.11 -7.62
C GLY A 73 11.80 3.04 -7.35
N LEU A 74 10.67 3.45 -6.83
CA LEU A 74 9.53 2.56 -6.65
C LEU A 74 9.09 2.05 -8.02
N LYS A 75 9.21 0.74 -8.24
CA LYS A 75 8.86 0.09 -9.51
C LYS A 75 7.66 -0.82 -9.37
N THR A 76 7.40 -1.27 -8.17
CA THR A 76 6.35 -2.25 -7.86
C THR A 76 5.72 -1.85 -6.55
N PRO A 77 4.45 -1.49 -6.53
CA PRO A 77 3.73 -1.20 -5.29
C PRO A 77 3.80 -2.37 -4.31
N THR A 78 4.11 -2.10 -3.05
CA THR A 78 4.20 -3.11 -2.00
C THR A 78 3.20 -2.87 -0.89
N ILE A 79 2.71 -3.95 -0.27
CA ILE A 79 1.77 -3.86 0.86
C ILE A 79 2.53 -3.39 2.09
N THR A 80 2.06 -2.30 2.71
CA THR A 80 2.67 -1.69 3.90
C THR A 80 1.89 -1.98 5.16
N SER A 81 0.57 -2.14 5.07
CA SER A 81 -0.27 -2.46 6.21
C SER A 81 -1.62 -3.02 5.79
N PHE A 82 -2.25 -3.73 6.72
CA PHE A 82 -3.64 -4.11 6.60
C PHE A 82 -4.31 -4.05 7.97
N ARG A 83 -5.62 -3.87 7.97
CA ARG A 83 -6.42 -3.78 9.20
C ARG A 83 -7.86 -4.17 8.94
N PHE A 84 -8.54 -4.65 9.97
CA PHE A 84 -9.99 -4.71 9.95
C PHE A 84 -10.57 -3.30 9.87
N SER A 85 -11.56 -3.11 9.04
CA SER A 85 -12.24 -1.83 8.84
C SER A 85 -13.64 -1.91 9.43
N PRO A 86 -14.19 -0.79 9.93
CA PRO A 86 -15.61 -0.73 10.26
C PRO A 86 -16.45 -1.13 9.05
N GLY A 87 -17.48 -1.92 9.27
CA GLY A 87 -18.53 -2.11 8.27
C GLY A 87 -19.25 -0.80 7.95
N THR A 88 -20.17 -0.80 6.99
CA THR A 88 -20.97 0.38 6.63
C THR A 88 -21.80 0.95 7.79
N THR A 89 -21.93 0.20 8.88
CA THR A 89 -22.62 0.63 10.11
C THR A 89 -21.69 1.21 11.16
N GLY A 90 -20.38 1.35 10.87
CA GLY A 90 -19.41 1.89 11.82
C GLY A 90 -19.00 0.95 12.95
N VAL A 91 -19.52 -0.29 12.97
CA VAL A 91 -19.20 -1.26 14.00
C VAL A 91 -17.89 -1.95 13.67
N THR A 92 -16.91 -1.81 14.55
CA THR A 92 -15.61 -2.53 14.49
C THR A 92 -15.68 -3.87 15.23
N ASP A 93 -16.62 -3.99 16.17
CA ASP A 93 -16.76 -5.18 16.99
C ASP A 93 -17.78 -6.13 16.38
N HIS A 94 -17.39 -7.38 16.22
CA HIS A 94 -18.24 -8.43 15.74
C HIS A 94 -18.76 -9.22 16.94
N THR A 95 -20.09 -9.46 16.95
CA THR A 95 -20.77 -10.20 18.03
C THR A 95 -21.24 -11.54 17.51
N ALA A 96 -21.02 -12.59 18.28
CA ALA A 96 -21.42 -13.94 17.94
C ALA A 96 -22.94 -14.09 17.80
N GLY A 97 -23.36 -15.02 16.96
CA GLY A 97 -24.77 -15.37 16.78
C GLY A 97 -25.63 -14.31 16.07
N THR A 98 -25.11 -13.13 15.80
CA THR A 98 -25.80 -12.10 15.04
C THR A 98 -25.65 -12.39 13.55
N SER A 99 -26.76 -12.55 12.84
CA SER A 99 -26.77 -12.75 11.39
C SER A 99 -26.47 -11.46 10.63
N SER A 100 -26.03 -11.60 9.38
CA SER A 100 -25.84 -10.48 8.45
C SER A 100 -24.70 -9.51 8.83
N GLN A 101 -23.71 -9.96 9.57
CA GLN A 101 -22.53 -9.16 9.87
C GLN A 101 -21.62 -9.01 8.63
N ARG A 102 -20.85 -7.94 8.59
CA ARG A 102 -19.91 -7.66 7.52
C ARG A 102 -18.50 -7.73 8.07
N VAL A 103 -17.68 -8.54 7.44
CA VAL A 103 -16.24 -8.51 7.67
C VAL A 103 -15.61 -7.66 6.59
N SER A 104 -14.92 -6.60 6.98
CA SER A 104 -14.30 -5.63 6.08
C SER A 104 -12.84 -5.40 6.44
N VAL A 105 -11.99 -5.35 5.43
CA VAL A 105 -10.55 -5.18 5.58
C VAL A 105 -10.07 -4.08 4.66
N THR A 106 -9.19 -3.23 5.16
CA THR A 106 -8.42 -2.27 4.36
C THR A 106 -6.99 -2.76 4.23
N ILE A 107 -6.51 -2.89 3.01
CA ILE A 107 -5.10 -3.12 2.69
C ILE A 107 -4.52 -1.83 2.14
N THR A 108 -3.33 -1.46 2.59
CA THR A 108 -2.63 -0.24 2.18
C THR A 108 -1.34 -0.63 1.47
N TRP A 109 -1.14 -0.06 0.29
CA TRP A 109 0.12 -0.10 -0.46
C TRP A 109 0.91 1.18 -0.22
N ASP A 110 2.17 1.18 -0.59
CA ASP A 110 3.03 2.38 -0.60
C ASP A 110 2.67 3.34 -1.73
N GLU A 111 1.96 2.87 -2.76
CA GLU A 111 1.54 3.65 -3.92
C GLU A 111 0.04 3.53 -4.20
N ALA A 112 -0.47 4.41 -5.07
CA ALA A 112 -1.84 4.33 -5.55
C ALA A 112 -2.02 3.17 -6.53
N ILE A 113 -3.08 2.40 -6.33
CA ILE A 113 -3.38 1.18 -7.09
C ILE A 113 -4.62 1.37 -7.96
N THR A 114 -4.48 1.06 -9.23
CA THR A 114 -5.61 0.87 -10.15
C THR A 114 -6.05 -0.58 -10.11
N VAL A 115 -7.33 -0.80 -9.85
CA VAL A 115 -7.94 -2.13 -9.74
C VAL A 115 -8.82 -2.40 -10.94
N THR A 116 -8.68 -3.58 -11.54
CA THR A 116 -9.67 -4.14 -12.47
C THR A 116 -10.18 -5.47 -11.94
N GLY A 117 -11.41 -5.81 -12.26
CA GLY A 117 -12.03 -7.06 -11.79
C GLY A 117 -12.32 -7.05 -10.28
N ASN A 118 -12.38 -8.23 -9.71
CA ASN A 118 -12.78 -8.45 -8.32
C ASN A 118 -11.72 -9.27 -7.56
N PRO A 119 -10.54 -8.72 -7.28
CA PRO A 119 -9.55 -9.40 -6.47
C PRO A 119 -10.11 -9.73 -5.07
N THR A 120 -9.57 -10.77 -4.46
CA THR A 120 -10.03 -11.30 -3.18
C THR A 120 -8.91 -11.47 -2.19
N ILE A 121 -9.25 -11.51 -0.91
CA ILE A 121 -8.36 -11.91 0.18
C ILE A 121 -9.05 -12.95 1.05
N LEU A 122 -8.26 -13.86 1.62
CA LEU A 122 -8.73 -14.83 2.59
C LEU A 122 -8.46 -14.32 4.01
N ILE A 123 -9.46 -14.37 4.85
CA ILE A 123 -9.36 -14.17 6.30
C ILE A 123 -9.56 -15.52 6.94
N SER A 124 -8.53 -16.02 7.60
CA SER A 124 -8.63 -17.30 8.30
C SER A 124 -9.35 -17.13 9.64
N ASN A 125 -10.09 -18.15 10.04
CA ASN A 125 -10.81 -18.24 11.30
C ASN A 125 -10.34 -19.44 12.11
N THR A 126 -10.52 -19.38 13.43
CA THR A 126 -10.14 -20.49 14.32
C THR A 126 -11.28 -21.49 14.58
N VAL A 127 -12.52 -21.05 14.53
CA VAL A 127 -13.71 -21.86 14.86
C VAL A 127 -14.63 -22.02 13.65
N SER A 128 -14.98 -20.90 13.00
CA SER A 128 -15.81 -20.89 11.81
C SER A 128 -14.99 -21.12 10.54
N ALA A 129 -15.68 -21.31 9.41
CA ALA A 129 -15.03 -21.35 8.10
C ALA A 129 -14.35 -19.99 7.78
N ASP A 130 -13.28 -20.07 7.01
CA ASP A 130 -12.55 -18.89 6.53
C ASP A 130 -13.45 -17.98 5.68
N HIS A 131 -13.19 -16.69 5.73
CA HIS A 131 -13.95 -15.70 4.98
C HIS A 131 -13.17 -15.20 3.76
N THR A 132 -13.76 -15.33 2.57
CA THR A 132 -13.24 -14.70 1.35
C THR A 132 -13.85 -13.33 1.18
N CYS A 133 -13.06 -12.29 1.40
CA CYS A 133 -13.46 -10.92 1.15
C CYS A 133 -13.15 -10.51 -0.29
N VAL A 134 -14.12 -9.89 -0.95
CA VAL A 134 -14.01 -9.40 -2.34
C VAL A 134 -13.73 -7.91 -2.33
N TYR A 135 -12.97 -7.43 -3.29
CA TYR A 135 -12.72 -6.00 -3.49
C TYR A 135 -14.03 -5.22 -3.62
N VAL A 136 -14.09 -4.05 -2.98
CA VAL A 136 -15.28 -3.17 -2.99
C VAL A 136 -14.96 -1.79 -3.53
N SER A 137 -13.85 -1.18 -3.08
CA SER A 137 -13.55 0.20 -3.43
C SER A 137 -12.09 0.56 -3.11
N GLY A 138 -11.66 1.73 -3.61
CA GLY A 138 -10.36 2.31 -3.32
C GLY A 138 -9.45 2.41 -4.55
N THR A 139 -9.89 2.00 -5.75
CA THR A 139 -9.10 2.19 -6.99
C THR A 139 -8.69 3.65 -7.16
N GLY A 140 -7.48 3.88 -7.61
CA GLY A 140 -6.91 5.22 -7.71
C GLY A 140 -6.34 5.77 -6.40
N THR A 141 -6.36 4.98 -5.33
CA THR A 141 -5.75 5.31 -4.04
C THR A 141 -4.79 4.21 -3.59
N ASN A 142 -4.02 4.48 -2.56
CA ASN A 142 -3.15 3.48 -1.94
C ASN A 142 -3.88 2.57 -0.93
N ARG A 143 -5.20 2.71 -0.77
CA ARG A 143 -6.01 1.95 0.20
C ARG A 143 -7.16 1.27 -0.51
N LEU A 144 -7.14 -0.05 -0.49
CA LEU A 144 -8.20 -0.85 -1.08
C LEU A 144 -9.01 -1.53 0.03
N ILE A 145 -10.34 -1.53 -0.15
CA ILE A 145 -11.29 -2.13 0.79
C ILE A 145 -11.80 -3.43 0.21
N PHE A 146 -11.69 -4.49 0.99
CA PHE A 146 -12.23 -5.81 0.72
C PHE A 146 -13.32 -6.14 1.74
N ARG A 147 -14.35 -6.85 1.32
CA ARG A 147 -15.51 -7.14 2.18
C ARG A 147 -16.18 -8.45 1.84
N VAL A 148 -16.71 -9.11 2.87
CA VAL A 148 -17.75 -10.12 2.76
C VAL A 148 -18.92 -9.70 3.63
N ALA A 149 -20.14 -9.90 3.13
CA ALA A 149 -21.39 -9.58 3.83
C ALA A 149 -22.12 -10.84 4.29
N ASN A 150 -23.11 -10.64 5.16
CA ASN A 150 -24.04 -11.67 5.60
C ASN A 150 -23.36 -12.88 6.28
N GLN A 151 -22.35 -12.61 7.09
CA GLN A 151 -21.67 -13.64 7.88
C GLN A 151 -22.36 -13.83 9.23
N THR A 152 -22.42 -15.07 9.68
CA THR A 152 -22.72 -15.41 11.08
C THR A 152 -21.42 -15.89 11.70
N LEU A 153 -21.00 -15.24 12.78
CA LEU A 153 -19.72 -15.47 13.42
C LEU A 153 -19.92 -16.25 14.73
N ALA A 154 -18.97 -17.08 15.08
CA ALA A 154 -19.00 -17.85 16.32
C ALA A 154 -18.28 -17.09 17.45
N ALA A 155 -18.75 -17.29 18.68
CA ALA A 155 -18.10 -16.73 19.87
C ALA A 155 -16.67 -17.28 20.02
N GLY A 156 -15.72 -16.37 20.30
CA GLY A 156 -14.31 -16.72 20.44
C GLY A 156 -13.60 -17.03 19.12
N ASP A 157 -14.25 -16.82 17.98
CA ASP A 157 -13.61 -16.92 16.67
C ASP A 157 -12.51 -15.86 16.55
N VAL A 158 -11.34 -16.25 16.12
CA VAL A 158 -10.22 -15.33 15.88
C VAL A 158 -9.99 -15.24 14.39
N MET A 159 -10.41 -14.12 13.82
CA MET A 159 -10.17 -13.77 12.43
C MET A 159 -8.75 -13.25 12.25
N THR A 160 -8.02 -13.74 11.27
CA THR A 160 -6.64 -13.33 10.99
C THR A 160 -6.46 -12.89 9.56
N ILE A 161 -5.84 -11.72 9.37
CA ILE A 161 -5.39 -11.19 8.07
C ILE A 161 -3.88 -11.36 7.99
N GLY A 162 -3.37 -11.71 6.81
CA GLY A 162 -1.92 -11.81 6.54
C GLY A 162 -1.41 -13.22 6.39
N GLY A 163 -2.26 -14.23 6.60
CA GLY A 163 -1.92 -15.65 6.41
C GLY A 163 -1.87 -16.09 4.95
N ALA A 164 -2.54 -15.38 4.06
CA ALA A 164 -2.59 -15.69 2.62
C ALA A 164 -2.40 -14.42 1.78
N ASN A 165 -1.88 -14.58 0.58
CA ASN A 165 -1.70 -13.48 -0.37
C ASN A 165 -3.02 -13.01 -0.97
N VAL A 166 -3.01 -11.78 -1.52
CA VAL A 166 -4.11 -11.28 -2.35
C VAL A 166 -4.24 -12.15 -3.60
N VAL A 167 -5.47 -12.50 -3.99
CA VAL A 167 -5.77 -13.29 -5.18
C VAL A 167 -6.44 -12.40 -6.21
N LEU A 168 -5.91 -12.32 -7.42
CA LEU A 168 -6.43 -11.43 -8.47
C LEU A 168 -7.81 -11.86 -9.01
N ALA A 169 -8.15 -13.15 -8.95
CA ALA A 169 -9.43 -13.70 -9.43
C ALA A 169 -9.78 -13.25 -10.87
N GLY A 170 -8.78 -13.20 -11.74
CA GLY A 170 -8.92 -12.72 -13.13
C GLY A 170 -8.85 -11.20 -13.31
N GLY A 171 -8.69 -10.44 -12.23
CA GLY A 171 -8.48 -8.98 -12.26
C GLY A 171 -7.00 -8.59 -12.30
N THR A 172 -6.73 -7.31 -12.09
CA THR A 172 -5.37 -6.75 -11.96
C THR A 172 -5.29 -5.72 -10.85
N LEU A 173 -4.11 -5.63 -10.24
CA LEU A 173 -3.70 -4.55 -9.34
C LEU A 173 -2.42 -3.95 -9.90
N LYS A 174 -2.48 -2.69 -10.33
CA LYS A 174 -1.36 -2.01 -10.97
C LYS A 174 -1.17 -0.62 -10.38
N ASP A 175 0.06 -0.11 -10.42
CA ASP A 175 0.31 1.28 -10.11
C ASP A 175 -0.34 2.24 -11.13
N GLN A 176 -0.21 3.53 -10.89
CA GLN A 176 -0.71 4.58 -11.78
C GLN A 176 0.39 5.23 -12.63
N GLY A 177 1.56 4.62 -12.71
CA GLY A 177 2.68 5.14 -13.51
C GLY A 177 2.44 5.15 -14.99
N GLY A 178 3.29 5.83 -15.74
CA GLY A 178 3.21 5.90 -17.21
C GLY A 178 3.36 4.53 -17.89
N THR A 179 4.02 3.57 -17.25
CA THR A 179 4.03 2.15 -17.64
C THR A 179 3.63 1.36 -16.40
N PRO A 180 2.33 1.09 -16.23
CA PRO A 180 1.82 0.51 -14.99
C PRO A 180 2.46 -0.84 -14.66
N ALA A 181 3.11 -0.92 -13.51
CA ALA A 181 3.68 -2.15 -12.96
C ALA A 181 2.65 -2.93 -12.14
N ASP A 182 2.78 -4.24 -12.11
CA ASP A 182 1.93 -5.08 -11.27
C ASP A 182 2.28 -4.87 -9.78
N ALA A 183 1.26 -4.64 -8.97
CA ALA A 183 1.43 -4.50 -7.53
C ALA A 183 1.76 -5.84 -6.88
N SER A 184 2.57 -5.80 -5.83
CA SER A 184 2.82 -6.97 -5.00
C SER A 184 1.55 -7.45 -4.33
N LEU A 185 1.33 -8.76 -4.38
CA LEU A 185 0.22 -9.46 -3.74
C LEU A 185 0.63 -10.08 -2.40
N VAL A 186 1.92 -10.00 -2.06
CA VAL A 186 2.54 -10.71 -0.94
C VAL A 186 2.23 -9.98 0.37
N MET A 187 1.60 -10.68 1.30
CA MET A 187 1.24 -10.16 2.62
C MET A 187 2.19 -10.60 3.73
N SER A 188 3.02 -11.60 3.52
CA SER A 188 3.89 -12.19 4.54
C SER A 188 4.98 -11.26 5.11
N GLY A 189 5.25 -10.15 4.43
CA GLY A 189 6.19 -9.11 4.92
C GLY A 189 5.60 -8.17 5.97
N VAL A 190 4.29 -8.25 6.22
CA VAL A 190 3.58 -7.39 7.16
C VAL A 190 3.06 -8.25 8.32
N THR A 191 3.17 -7.74 9.54
CA THR A 191 2.69 -8.44 10.73
C THR A 191 1.20 -8.75 10.62
N ALA A 192 0.83 -10.01 10.82
CA ALA A 192 -0.56 -10.45 10.80
C ALA A 192 -1.40 -9.71 11.85
N VAL A 193 -2.64 -9.39 11.48
CA VAL A 193 -3.59 -8.70 12.35
C VAL A 193 -4.73 -9.63 12.70
N THR A 194 -5.04 -9.74 13.98
CA THR A 194 -6.13 -10.58 14.49
C THR A 194 -7.27 -9.73 15.04
N HIS A 195 -8.47 -10.28 14.96
CA HIS A 195 -9.68 -9.72 15.58
C HIS A 195 -10.50 -10.85 16.19
N THR A 196 -10.84 -10.71 17.47
CA THR A 196 -11.63 -11.72 18.19
C THR A 196 -13.10 -11.33 18.19
N VAL A 197 -13.96 -12.29 17.84
CA VAL A 197 -15.42 -12.14 17.87
C VAL A 197 -15.90 -12.22 19.31
N LEU A 198 -16.59 -11.20 19.76
CA LEU A 198 -17.18 -11.13 21.10
C LEU A 198 -18.35 -12.11 21.28
N ALA A 199 -18.57 -12.53 22.51
CA ALA A 199 -19.69 -13.41 22.88
C ALA A 199 -21.05 -12.70 22.78
#